data_0e51fb22ffcf34f3adb92356cfe0c5bd
#
_entry.id   0e51fb22ffcf34f3adb92356cfe0c5bd
#
_cell.length_a   1.000
_cell.length_b   1.000
_cell.length_c   1.000
_cell.angle_alpha   90.00
_cell.angle_beta   90.00
_cell.angle_gamma   90.00
#
_symmetry.space_group_name_H-M   'P 1'
#
loop_
_entity.id
_entity.type
_entity.pdbx_description
1 polymer ?
#
loop_
_entity_poly.entity_id
_entity_poly.type
_entity_poly.pdbx_seq_one_letter_code
_entity_poly.pdbx_strand_id
1 'polypeptide(L)'
;MKEFVFNHEQKELELKLLNWIFKNNNGYFGVLGAGGTGKTTVVCSVLSDYKKKVIFLGATNKVVTVLKDSLLRNGMSNPVCKTIDSFLGFRINKDHENKTTITYKLPSVKSLPDLIVIDEVSMITFQKIEQIEKLGVHCKIILLGDYLQLPPIEEERQNVVRSSDGFLISKVFTKLSPENSFTLTIQNRQKDGTELSALISGFRQFMHKQMNPKNIANKKNNGVDILSFKLNDKELTNYIKNNYAVAVCYKNLTVLSLNWFIGSTKSMRKDYRLNEINEGDSLMFDQFYSHNKTSFYTSNIVNVVSIERNISEKFKIKDSIIKTITYNEITITDEYNDPAKIRYIHGGLYGQNGGGLSSSVYGQRKTYLEHIKKGKNVAENKEYLKDLNTRFSDYQNSFAKLKRSYAITCHKAQGSTYNNVIIPVYDFYSLDYKDANQLLYVAMSRAKDKIIFIDKEDNFNDNSKRYHFSEFEKQSICSTYNYKCNDCQVDLVEREFDIDHIKPIANGGKNSVDNLQPLCKKCHKKKTAYETYLKK
;
A
#
# COMPACT_ATOMS: atom_id res chain seq x y z
N MET A 1 29.26 -8.19 20.79
CA MET A 1 28.91 -7.38 19.60
C MET A 1 28.99 -8.26 18.38
N LYS A 2 28.04 -8.16 17.46
CA LYS A 2 28.12 -8.88 16.18
C LYS A 2 29.21 -8.20 15.34
N GLU A 3 30.21 -8.95 14.94
CA GLU A 3 31.26 -8.41 14.08
C GLU A 3 30.71 -8.25 12.66
N PHE A 4 30.62 -7.02 12.16
CA PHE A 4 30.12 -6.73 10.81
C PHE A 4 31.27 -6.85 9.81
N VAL A 5 31.11 -7.73 8.84
CA VAL A 5 32.05 -7.82 7.70
C VAL A 5 31.55 -6.86 6.61
N PHE A 6 32.14 -5.66 6.57
CA PHE A 6 31.79 -4.62 5.60
C PHE A 6 32.64 -4.71 4.33
N ASN A 7 31.99 -4.47 3.18
CA ASN A 7 32.71 -4.20 1.93
C ASN A 7 33.35 -2.79 1.96
N HIS A 8 34.12 -2.46 0.92
CA HIS A 8 34.87 -1.20 0.89
C HIS A 8 33.97 0.05 0.94
N GLU A 9 32.83 0.06 0.20
CA GLU A 9 31.86 1.18 0.23
C GLU A 9 31.25 1.35 1.62
N GLN A 10 30.89 0.25 2.27
CA GLN A 10 30.31 0.28 3.61
C GLN A 10 31.29 0.79 4.67
N LYS A 11 32.58 0.41 4.55
CA LYS A 11 33.64 0.94 5.43
C LYS A 11 33.86 2.43 5.22
N GLU A 12 33.87 2.89 3.96
CA GLU A 12 33.99 4.30 3.65
C GLU A 12 32.81 5.11 4.19
N LEU A 13 31.59 4.61 4.01
CA LEU A 13 30.38 5.20 4.59
C LEU A 13 30.46 5.28 6.12
N GLU A 14 30.88 4.20 6.79
CA GLU A 14 31.03 4.14 8.24
C GLU A 14 31.95 5.27 8.73
N LEU A 15 33.13 5.43 8.12
CA LEU A 15 34.07 6.50 8.48
C LEU A 15 33.49 7.91 8.24
N LYS A 16 32.83 8.13 7.11
CA LYS A 16 32.18 9.42 6.78
C LYS A 16 31.06 9.74 7.77
N LEU A 17 30.24 8.76 8.10
CA LEU A 17 29.11 8.93 9.00
C LEU A 17 29.57 9.20 10.45
N LEU A 18 30.59 8.47 10.94
CA LEU A 18 31.23 8.71 12.22
C LEU A 18 31.80 10.16 12.30
N ASN A 19 32.57 10.57 11.29
CA ASN A 19 33.09 11.94 11.23
C ASN A 19 31.97 12.99 11.27
N TRP A 20 30.88 12.77 10.54
CA TRP A 20 29.75 13.70 10.51
C TRP A 20 29.02 13.74 11.86
N ILE A 21 28.77 12.59 12.50
CA ILE A 21 28.14 12.52 13.81
C ILE A 21 28.94 13.26 14.89
N PHE A 22 30.25 13.14 14.88
CA PHE A 22 31.09 13.74 15.94
C PHE A 22 31.48 15.19 15.66
N LYS A 23 31.56 15.63 14.40
CA LYS A 23 32.01 16.99 14.05
C LYS A 23 30.89 18.01 13.89
N ASN A 24 29.73 17.60 13.41
CA ASN A 24 28.60 18.49 13.10
C ASN A 24 27.59 18.55 14.23
N ASN A 25 27.19 19.72 14.65
CA ASN A 25 26.18 19.90 15.69
C ASN A 25 24.76 19.72 15.17
N ASN A 26 24.49 20.07 13.89
CA ASN A 26 23.16 20.02 13.26
C ASN A 26 23.27 19.66 11.78
N GLY A 27 22.15 19.32 11.15
CA GLY A 27 22.04 19.17 9.72
C GLY A 27 21.60 17.78 9.27
N TYR A 28 21.75 17.55 7.99
CA TYR A 28 21.33 16.32 7.32
C TYR A 28 22.54 15.52 6.84
N PHE A 29 22.43 14.19 6.91
CA PHE A 29 23.33 13.27 6.23
C PHE A 29 22.55 12.23 5.46
N GLY A 30 22.84 12.05 4.17
CA GLY A 30 22.17 11.08 3.30
C GLY A 30 22.95 9.77 3.19
N VAL A 31 22.31 8.66 3.52
CA VAL A 31 22.80 7.31 3.23
C VAL A 31 21.91 6.73 2.13
N LEU A 32 22.39 6.81 0.91
CA LEU A 32 21.63 6.51 -0.29
C LEU A 32 22.03 5.14 -0.89
N GLY A 33 21.17 4.58 -1.71
CA GLY A 33 21.44 3.34 -2.44
C GLY A 33 20.23 2.44 -2.59
N ALA A 34 20.35 1.45 -3.45
CA ALA A 34 19.30 0.46 -3.71
C ALA A 34 18.89 -0.31 -2.44
N GLY A 35 17.72 -0.95 -2.48
CA GLY A 35 17.30 -1.88 -1.43
C GLY A 35 18.32 -3.04 -1.32
N GLY A 36 18.77 -3.36 -0.10
CA GLY A 36 19.71 -4.48 0.12
C GLY A 36 21.19 -4.13 0.02
N THR A 37 21.57 -2.85 -0.13
CA THR A 37 22.97 -2.43 -0.11
C THR A 37 23.56 -2.33 1.31
N GLY A 38 22.76 -2.56 2.36
CA GLY A 38 23.24 -2.55 3.75
C GLY A 38 23.18 -1.18 4.44
N LYS A 39 22.43 -0.21 3.91
CA LYS A 39 22.27 1.13 4.53
C LYS A 39 22.00 1.08 6.03
N THR A 40 20.95 0.38 6.41
CA THR A 40 20.51 0.22 7.80
C THR A 40 21.57 -0.50 8.64
N THR A 41 22.28 -1.48 8.08
CA THR A 41 23.33 -2.24 8.77
C THR A 41 24.51 -1.35 9.14
N VAL A 42 24.99 -0.50 8.22
CA VAL A 42 26.08 0.45 8.51
C VAL A 42 25.66 1.47 9.55
N VAL A 43 24.43 2.00 9.45
CA VAL A 43 23.90 2.95 10.45
C VAL A 43 23.79 2.28 11.83
N CYS A 44 23.36 1.02 11.90
CA CYS A 44 23.35 0.25 13.16
C CYS A 44 24.75 0.12 13.77
N SER A 45 25.75 -0.23 12.97
CA SER A 45 27.14 -0.34 13.43
C SER A 45 27.63 0.97 14.05
N VAL A 46 27.44 2.08 13.32
CA VAL A 46 27.85 3.41 13.79
C VAL A 46 27.13 3.85 15.06
N LEU A 47 25.86 3.48 15.20
CA LEU A 47 25.02 3.91 16.33
C LEU A 47 25.02 2.93 17.50
N SER A 48 25.66 1.76 17.39
CA SER A 48 25.75 0.77 18.48
C SER A 48 26.38 1.35 19.75
N ASP A 49 27.39 2.19 19.60
CA ASP A 49 28.13 2.82 20.69
C ASP A 49 27.69 4.28 20.96
N TYR A 50 26.66 4.76 20.25
CA TYR A 50 26.17 6.12 20.42
C TYR A 50 25.30 6.24 21.67
N LYS A 51 25.82 6.92 22.69
CA LYS A 51 25.20 6.98 24.03
C LYS A 51 24.06 7.98 24.19
N LYS A 52 23.81 8.79 23.16
CA LYS A 52 22.72 9.78 23.19
C LYS A 52 21.41 9.22 22.65
N LYS A 53 20.34 9.97 22.83
CA LYS A 53 18.98 9.54 22.44
C LYS A 53 18.80 9.54 20.93
N VAL A 54 18.50 8.35 20.36
CA VAL A 54 18.21 8.15 18.94
C VAL A 54 16.76 7.74 18.76
N ILE A 55 16.10 8.26 17.73
CA ILE A 55 14.80 7.78 17.26
C ILE A 55 14.88 7.39 15.79
N PHE A 56 14.25 6.28 15.45
CA PHE A 56 14.12 5.78 14.09
C PHE A 56 12.70 6.01 13.60
N LEU A 57 12.57 6.66 12.45
CA LEU A 57 11.29 7.00 11.84
C LEU A 57 11.13 6.31 10.48
N GLY A 58 9.91 5.87 10.20
CA GLY A 58 9.53 5.33 8.90
C GLY A 58 8.27 6.00 8.35
N ALA A 59 8.07 5.92 7.03
CA ALA A 59 6.90 6.50 6.38
C ALA A 59 5.58 5.82 6.79
N THR A 60 5.62 4.50 7.00
CA THR A 60 4.46 3.67 7.33
C THR A 60 4.77 2.72 8.47
N ASN A 61 3.73 2.17 9.11
CA ASN A 61 3.93 1.17 10.16
C ASN A 61 4.66 -0.08 9.66
N LYS A 62 4.43 -0.49 8.41
CA LYS A 62 5.16 -1.62 7.81
C LYS A 62 6.65 -1.33 7.70
N VAL A 63 7.03 -0.15 7.22
CA VAL A 63 8.45 0.29 7.19
C VAL A 63 9.03 0.30 8.60
N VAL A 64 8.29 0.80 9.60
CA VAL A 64 8.71 0.81 11.01
C VAL A 64 8.94 -0.60 11.55
N THR A 65 8.06 -1.56 11.26
CA THR A 65 8.22 -2.96 11.69
C THR A 65 9.46 -3.58 11.07
N VAL A 66 9.62 -3.49 9.74
CA VAL A 66 10.78 -4.02 9.03
C VAL A 66 12.08 -3.37 9.53
N LEU A 67 12.06 -2.06 9.76
CA LEU A 67 13.19 -1.32 10.31
C LEU A 67 13.54 -1.82 11.71
N LYS A 68 12.57 -1.93 12.61
CA LYS A 68 12.75 -2.43 13.98
C LYS A 68 13.36 -3.84 13.99
N ASP A 69 12.84 -4.75 13.18
CA ASP A 69 13.35 -6.12 13.05
C ASP A 69 14.79 -6.13 12.49
N SER A 70 15.08 -5.24 11.55
CA SER A 70 16.44 -5.08 11.02
C SER A 70 17.41 -4.57 12.09
N LEU A 71 17.00 -3.57 12.88
CA LEU A 71 17.81 -3.01 13.97
C LEU A 71 18.11 -4.07 15.04
N LEU A 72 17.08 -4.84 15.45
CA LEU A 72 17.23 -5.93 16.42
C LEU A 72 18.17 -7.03 15.91
N ARG A 73 18.00 -7.46 14.64
CA ARG A 73 18.89 -8.46 14.02
C ARG A 73 20.33 -8.00 13.91
N ASN A 74 20.55 -6.69 13.75
CA ASN A 74 21.89 -6.09 13.73
C ASN A 74 22.45 -5.79 15.13
N GLY A 75 21.78 -6.24 16.20
CA GLY A 75 22.29 -6.20 17.56
C GLY A 75 21.96 -4.94 18.36
N MET A 76 21.12 -4.05 17.84
CA MET A 76 20.66 -2.89 18.59
C MET A 76 19.63 -3.30 19.65
N SER A 77 19.88 -3.02 20.91
CA SER A 77 18.95 -3.34 22.00
C SER A 77 17.85 -2.28 22.11
N ASN A 78 16.59 -2.72 22.05
CA ASN A 78 15.40 -1.89 22.30
C ASN A 78 15.33 -0.56 21.51
N PRO A 79 15.43 -0.58 20.17
CA PRO A 79 15.40 0.64 19.35
C PRO A 79 14.05 1.34 19.44
N VAL A 80 14.04 2.66 19.58
CA VAL A 80 12.82 3.48 19.57
C VAL A 80 12.43 3.76 18.12
N CYS A 81 11.42 3.06 17.63
CA CYS A 81 10.92 3.18 16.27
C CYS A 81 9.48 3.70 16.26
N LYS A 82 9.18 4.68 15.37
CA LYS A 82 7.83 5.25 15.19
C LYS A 82 7.60 5.59 13.71
N THR A 83 6.33 5.75 13.33
CA THR A 83 6.04 6.46 12.07
C THR A 83 6.31 7.95 12.26
N ILE A 84 6.68 8.63 11.16
CA ILE A 84 6.88 10.09 11.19
C ILE A 84 5.60 10.81 11.63
N ASP A 85 4.43 10.31 11.23
CA ASP A 85 3.14 10.85 11.64
C ASP A 85 2.90 10.72 13.14
N SER A 86 3.22 9.56 13.72
CA SER A 86 3.13 9.35 15.17
C SER A 86 4.13 10.22 15.93
N PHE A 87 5.32 10.43 15.39
CA PHE A 87 6.32 11.31 15.99
C PHE A 87 5.88 12.78 16.00
N LEU A 88 5.30 13.25 14.89
CA LEU A 88 4.76 14.62 14.75
C LEU A 88 3.40 14.82 15.44
N GLY A 89 2.80 13.75 16.00
CA GLY A 89 1.46 13.80 16.59
C GLY A 89 0.39 14.21 15.57
N PHE A 90 0.53 13.73 14.35
CA PHE A 90 -0.41 13.95 13.25
C PHE A 90 -1.79 13.43 13.60
N ARG A 91 -2.81 14.27 13.43
CA ARG A 91 -4.22 13.92 13.66
C ARG A 91 -5.09 14.44 12.53
N ILE A 92 -5.97 13.58 12.06
CA ILE A 92 -7.02 13.93 11.11
C ILE A 92 -8.29 14.19 11.93
N ASN A 93 -8.75 15.42 11.95
CA ASN A 93 -10.02 15.78 12.55
C ASN A 93 -11.04 15.99 11.43
N LYS A 94 -12.21 15.38 11.56
CA LYS A 94 -13.35 15.64 10.69
C LYS A 94 -14.36 16.46 11.47
N ASP A 95 -14.74 17.61 10.92
CA ASP A 95 -15.82 18.41 11.51
C ASP A 95 -17.21 17.81 11.19
N HIS A 96 -18.25 18.48 11.66
CA HIS A 96 -19.63 18.02 11.47
C HIS A 96 -20.10 18.01 9.99
N GLU A 97 -19.38 18.71 9.11
CA GLU A 97 -19.64 18.81 7.67
C GLU A 97 -18.73 17.88 6.84
N ASN A 98 -18.02 16.91 7.50
CA ASN A 98 -17.01 16.04 6.92
C ASN A 98 -15.78 16.77 6.35
N LYS A 99 -15.60 18.07 6.66
CA LYS A 99 -14.41 18.80 6.29
C LYS A 99 -13.23 18.28 7.09
N THR A 100 -12.22 17.81 6.41
CA THR A 100 -11.02 17.24 7.02
C THR A 100 -10.06 18.35 7.38
N THR A 101 -9.68 18.43 8.66
CA THR A 101 -8.59 19.30 9.13
C THR A 101 -7.46 18.46 9.66
N ILE A 102 -6.23 18.84 9.27
CA ILE A 102 -5.00 18.17 9.71
C ILE A 102 -4.39 19.03 10.82
N THR A 103 -4.09 18.40 11.94
CA THR A 103 -3.38 19.05 13.06
C THR A 103 -2.15 18.24 13.46
N TYR A 104 -1.12 18.93 13.92
CA TYR A 104 0.09 18.35 14.47
C TYR A 104 0.18 18.69 15.97
N LYS A 105 0.40 17.68 16.80
CA LYS A 105 0.75 17.87 18.21
C LYS A 105 2.22 17.53 18.39
N LEU A 106 3.05 18.47 18.03
CA LEU A 106 4.50 18.32 18.05
C LEU A 106 5.01 17.95 19.46
N PRO A 107 6.05 17.10 19.57
CA PRO A 107 6.66 16.76 20.84
C PRO A 107 7.28 18.02 21.49
N SER A 108 7.37 18.04 22.82
CA SER A 108 8.02 19.13 23.53
C SER A 108 9.53 19.13 23.26
N VAL A 109 10.17 20.31 23.23
CA VAL A 109 11.61 20.44 22.98
C VAL A 109 12.45 19.59 23.95
N LYS A 110 12.04 19.49 25.22
CA LYS A 110 12.72 18.66 26.24
C LYS A 110 12.68 17.16 25.96
N SER A 111 11.73 16.68 25.12
CA SER A 111 11.57 15.27 24.78
C SER A 111 12.21 14.88 23.45
N LEU A 112 12.82 15.83 22.75
CA LEU A 112 13.43 15.59 21.45
C LEU A 112 14.65 14.67 21.56
N PRO A 113 14.92 13.86 20.51
CA PRO A 113 16.14 13.07 20.42
C PRO A 113 17.34 13.93 20.02
N ASP A 114 18.55 13.43 20.27
CA ASP A 114 19.80 14.02 19.77
C ASP A 114 20.03 13.69 18.29
N LEU A 115 19.48 12.56 17.83
CA LEU A 115 19.60 12.07 16.46
C LEU A 115 18.29 11.46 15.99
N ILE A 116 17.87 11.85 14.80
CA ILE A 116 16.73 11.26 14.09
C ILE A 116 17.25 10.50 12.88
N VAL A 117 16.85 9.24 12.73
CA VAL A 117 17.12 8.43 11.53
C VAL A 117 15.79 8.21 10.82
N ILE A 118 15.69 8.62 9.56
CA ILE A 118 14.46 8.46 8.76
C ILE A 118 14.74 7.46 7.64
N ASP A 119 14.03 6.32 7.65
CA ASP A 119 14.16 5.29 6.62
C ASP A 119 13.09 5.42 5.55
N GLU A 120 13.39 4.90 4.34
CA GLU A 120 12.55 4.99 3.13
C GLU A 120 12.14 6.45 2.84
N VAL A 121 13.11 7.36 2.87
CA VAL A 121 12.87 8.81 2.75
C VAL A 121 12.21 9.21 1.43
N SER A 122 12.33 8.38 0.38
CA SER A 122 11.62 8.59 -0.89
C SER A 122 10.10 8.71 -0.71
N MET A 123 9.52 8.08 0.30
CA MET A 123 8.09 8.09 0.61
C MET A 123 7.66 9.26 1.51
N ILE A 124 8.59 10.07 2.00
CA ILE A 124 8.32 11.16 2.95
C ILE A 124 8.02 12.46 2.19
N THR A 125 6.96 13.15 2.60
CA THR A 125 6.63 14.46 2.06
C THR A 125 7.53 15.54 2.63
N PHE A 126 7.83 16.54 1.82
CA PHE A 126 8.66 17.66 2.24
C PHE A 126 8.06 18.42 3.44
N GLN A 127 6.73 18.54 3.46
CA GLN A 127 6.00 19.17 4.56
C GLN A 127 6.27 18.50 5.92
N LYS A 128 6.41 17.15 5.97
CA LYS A 128 6.72 16.45 7.23
C LYS A 128 8.12 16.78 7.72
N ILE A 129 9.08 16.95 6.83
CA ILE A 129 10.43 17.41 7.17
C ILE A 129 10.39 18.84 7.69
N GLU A 130 9.65 19.76 7.05
CA GLU A 130 9.45 21.12 7.55
C GLU A 130 8.82 21.16 8.95
N GLN A 131 7.92 20.22 9.28
CA GLN A 131 7.39 20.13 10.65
C GLN A 131 8.46 19.69 11.66
N ILE A 132 9.39 18.82 11.28
CA ILE A 132 10.54 18.47 12.12
C ILE A 132 11.43 19.70 12.30
N GLU A 133 11.71 20.45 11.25
CA GLU A 133 12.52 21.69 11.33
C GLU A 133 11.89 22.76 12.22
N LYS A 134 10.56 22.92 12.19
CA LYS A 134 9.81 23.85 13.06
C LYS A 134 9.91 23.53 14.56
N LEU A 135 10.33 22.32 14.91
CA LEU A 135 10.61 21.98 16.31
C LEU A 135 11.82 22.77 16.88
N GLY A 136 12.48 23.59 16.07
CA GLY A 136 13.71 24.29 16.47
C GLY A 136 14.83 23.31 16.80
N VAL A 137 14.87 22.20 16.10
CA VAL A 137 15.67 21.04 16.45
C VAL A 137 17.12 21.30 16.13
N HIS A 138 17.94 21.35 17.14
CA HIS A 138 19.38 21.26 17.01
C HIS A 138 19.85 19.80 16.97
N CYS A 139 19.03 18.89 16.40
CA CYS A 139 19.38 17.48 16.27
C CYS A 139 19.94 17.18 14.88
N LYS A 140 20.67 16.09 14.83
CA LYS A 140 21.19 15.50 13.60
C LYS A 140 20.10 14.66 12.95
N ILE A 141 20.02 14.69 11.63
CA ILE A 141 19.04 13.91 10.86
C ILE A 141 19.77 13.08 9.81
N ILE A 142 19.66 11.76 9.93
CA ILE A 142 20.16 10.82 8.91
C ILE A 142 18.96 10.40 8.04
N LEU A 143 19.10 10.56 6.73
CA LEU A 143 18.11 10.19 5.72
C LEU A 143 18.57 8.92 4.99
N LEU A 144 17.81 7.81 5.14
CA LEU A 144 18.07 6.56 4.43
C LEU A 144 17.09 6.41 3.29
N GLY A 145 17.57 6.10 2.08
CA GLY A 145 16.66 5.89 0.96
C GLY A 145 17.34 5.63 -0.36
N ASP A 146 16.49 5.54 -1.36
CA ASP A 146 16.85 5.37 -2.75
C ASP A 146 16.12 6.42 -3.59
N TYR A 147 16.82 7.37 -4.17
CA TYR A 147 16.24 8.45 -4.97
C TYR A 147 15.58 7.96 -6.29
N LEU A 148 15.89 6.73 -6.73
CA LEU A 148 15.25 6.11 -7.89
C LEU A 148 13.95 5.37 -7.54
N GLN A 149 13.60 5.25 -6.25
CA GLN A 149 12.30 4.76 -5.84
C GLN A 149 11.21 5.83 -6.02
N LEU A 150 9.94 5.40 -5.94
CA LEU A 150 8.81 6.31 -6.17
C LEU A 150 8.72 7.37 -5.08
N PRO A 151 8.43 8.62 -5.47
CA PRO A 151 8.14 9.69 -4.52
C PRO A 151 6.77 9.47 -3.85
N PRO A 152 6.40 10.31 -2.84
CA PRO A 152 5.09 10.26 -2.21
C PRO A 152 3.95 10.41 -3.23
N ILE A 153 2.85 9.65 -3.02
CA ILE A 153 1.60 9.79 -3.77
C ILE A 153 0.84 10.96 -3.16
N GLU A 154 1.22 12.17 -3.44
CA GLU A 154 0.43 13.31 -3.02
C GLU A 154 0.10 14.17 -4.24
N GLU A 155 -1.16 14.60 -4.31
CA GLU A 155 -1.71 15.45 -5.37
C GLU A 155 -0.99 16.81 -5.46
N GLU A 156 -0.13 17.13 -4.51
CA GLU A 156 0.58 18.39 -4.47
C GLU A 156 1.98 18.27 -5.12
N ARG A 157 2.12 18.88 -6.28
CA ARG A 157 3.40 19.09 -7.00
C ARG A 157 4.51 19.71 -6.13
N GLN A 158 4.17 20.18 -4.95
CA GLN A 158 5.10 20.82 -3.98
C GLN A 158 6.06 19.82 -3.30
N ASN A 159 5.72 18.53 -3.29
CA ASN A 159 6.49 17.49 -2.59
C ASN A 159 7.46 16.72 -3.48
N VAL A 160 7.44 16.98 -4.78
CA VAL A 160 8.30 16.32 -5.77
C VAL A 160 9.08 17.32 -6.59
N VAL A 161 10.26 16.90 -7.01
CA VAL A 161 11.13 17.64 -7.95
C VAL A 161 11.63 16.68 -9.02
N ARG A 162 12.09 17.23 -10.16
CA ARG A 162 12.80 16.42 -11.15
C ARG A 162 14.29 16.43 -10.84
N SER A 163 14.90 15.23 -10.84
CA SER A 163 16.36 15.08 -10.76
C SER A 163 17.02 15.60 -12.05
N SER A 164 18.36 15.73 -12.06
CA SER A 164 19.15 16.03 -13.27
C SER A 164 18.85 15.07 -14.43
N ASP A 165 18.59 13.80 -14.11
CA ASP A 165 18.25 12.76 -15.10
C ASP A 165 16.75 12.77 -15.47
N GLY A 166 15.96 13.67 -14.87
CA GLY A 166 14.56 13.92 -15.15
C GLY A 166 13.58 12.95 -14.46
N PHE A 167 14.00 12.13 -13.50
CA PHE A 167 13.12 11.31 -12.67
C PHE A 167 12.36 12.17 -11.65
N LEU A 168 11.14 11.76 -11.33
CA LEU A 168 10.40 12.36 -10.22
C LEU A 168 10.95 11.79 -8.91
N ILE A 169 11.45 12.68 -8.05
CA ILE A 169 12.00 12.31 -6.75
C ILE A 169 11.35 13.14 -5.64
N SER A 170 11.35 12.61 -4.41
CA SER A 170 10.92 13.39 -3.25
C SER A 170 11.77 14.65 -3.09
N LYS A 171 11.12 15.79 -2.88
CA LYS A 171 11.80 17.07 -2.60
C LYS A 171 12.70 17.01 -1.36
N VAL A 172 12.50 16.04 -0.47
CA VAL A 172 13.36 15.85 0.71
C VAL A 172 14.83 15.65 0.33
N PHE A 173 15.10 15.03 -0.83
CA PHE A 173 16.48 14.85 -1.30
C PHE A 173 17.21 16.16 -1.62
N THR A 174 16.50 17.28 -1.79
CA THR A 174 17.14 18.60 -1.95
C THR A 174 17.83 19.11 -0.68
N LYS A 175 17.61 18.49 0.47
CA LYS A 175 18.36 18.75 1.71
C LYS A 175 19.77 18.16 1.71
N LEU A 176 20.10 17.34 0.71
CA LEU A 176 21.37 16.65 0.60
C LEU A 176 22.25 17.28 -0.46
N SER A 177 23.56 17.30 -0.18
CA SER A 177 24.63 17.66 -1.11
C SER A 177 25.64 16.51 -1.22
N PRO A 178 26.54 16.51 -2.22
CA PRO A 178 27.60 15.50 -2.31
C PRO A 178 28.48 15.38 -1.05
N GLU A 179 28.63 16.48 -0.31
CA GLU A 179 29.48 16.53 0.89
C GLU A 179 28.81 15.89 2.11
N ASN A 180 27.47 15.94 2.17
CA ASN A 180 26.68 15.40 3.28
C ASN A 180 25.86 14.16 2.86
N SER A 181 26.31 13.43 1.86
CA SER A 181 25.68 12.19 1.44
C SER A 181 26.69 11.16 0.95
N PHE A 182 26.27 9.89 0.99
CA PHE A 182 27.02 8.77 0.45
C PHE A 182 26.08 7.76 -0.21
N THR A 183 26.44 7.27 -1.38
CA THR A 183 25.63 6.31 -2.13
C THR A 183 26.30 4.95 -2.17
N LEU A 184 25.64 3.93 -1.60
CA LEU A 184 26.04 2.53 -1.72
C LEU A 184 25.52 1.96 -3.04
N THR A 185 26.41 1.32 -3.80
CA THR A 185 26.08 0.73 -5.11
C THR A 185 26.08 -0.80 -5.06
N ILE A 186 26.88 -1.42 -4.19
CA ILE A 186 27.04 -2.87 -4.08
C ILE A 186 25.81 -3.46 -3.38
N GLN A 187 25.11 -4.36 -4.07
CA GLN A 187 23.94 -5.06 -3.54
C GLN A 187 24.32 -6.32 -2.78
N ASN A 188 23.69 -6.53 -1.61
CA ASN A 188 23.90 -7.72 -0.77
C ASN A 188 22.59 -8.51 -0.54
N ARG A 189 21.46 -8.09 -1.15
CA ARG A 189 20.14 -8.72 -0.94
C ARG A 189 19.96 -10.00 -1.73
N GLN A 190 20.30 -9.97 -3.00
CA GLN A 190 20.34 -11.14 -3.87
C GLN A 190 21.72 -11.78 -3.71
N LYS A 191 21.79 -13.11 -3.86
CA LYS A 191 23.09 -13.78 -3.90
C LYS A 191 23.90 -13.20 -5.05
N ASP A 192 25.12 -12.76 -4.76
CA ASP A 192 26.02 -12.24 -5.78
C ASP A 192 26.18 -13.28 -6.91
N GLY A 193 26.17 -12.78 -8.16
CA GLY A 193 26.30 -13.62 -9.35
C GLY A 193 25.02 -14.27 -9.86
N THR A 194 23.83 -13.98 -9.25
CA THR A 194 22.55 -14.45 -9.81
C THR A 194 22.11 -13.59 -10.99
N GLU A 195 21.38 -14.20 -11.94
CA GLU A 195 20.76 -13.48 -13.07
C GLU A 195 19.84 -12.34 -12.60
N LEU A 196 19.14 -12.56 -11.49
CA LEU A 196 18.26 -11.57 -10.86
C LEU A 196 19.04 -10.33 -10.39
N SER A 197 20.17 -10.54 -9.72
CA SER A 197 21.03 -9.44 -9.26
C SER A 197 21.58 -8.65 -10.44
N ALA A 198 22.06 -9.34 -11.47
CA ALA A 198 22.56 -8.72 -12.71
C ALA A 198 21.47 -7.92 -13.45
N LEU A 199 20.23 -8.47 -13.53
CA LEU A 199 19.11 -7.79 -14.15
C LEU A 199 18.77 -6.47 -13.42
N ILE A 200 18.62 -6.51 -12.10
CA ILE A 200 18.20 -5.34 -11.31
C ILE A 200 19.29 -4.28 -11.32
N SER A 201 20.55 -4.67 -11.15
CA SER A 201 21.69 -3.74 -11.16
C SER A 201 21.90 -3.12 -12.55
N GLY A 202 21.86 -3.94 -13.60
CA GLY A 202 21.94 -3.47 -14.98
C GLY A 202 20.76 -2.55 -15.34
N PHE A 203 19.53 -2.91 -14.92
CA PHE A 203 18.37 -2.05 -15.14
C PHE A 203 18.54 -0.69 -14.47
N ARG A 204 18.97 -0.67 -13.20
CA ARG A 204 19.25 0.55 -12.44
C ARG A 204 20.27 1.46 -13.15
N GLN A 205 21.35 0.87 -13.67
CA GLN A 205 22.40 1.61 -14.37
C GLN A 205 21.89 2.30 -15.65
N PHE A 206 20.93 1.67 -16.34
CA PHE A 206 20.43 2.14 -17.63
C PHE A 206 19.04 2.77 -17.56
N MET A 207 18.49 3.07 -16.38
CA MET A 207 17.17 3.68 -16.22
C MET A 207 16.98 5.00 -16.99
N HIS A 208 18.07 5.77 -17.19
CA HIS A 208 18.05 7.03 -17.94
C HIS A 208 17.83 6.82 -19.45
N LYS A 209 18.01 5.58 -19.97
CA LYS A 209 17.78 5.25 -21.38
C LYS A 209 16.33 4.85 -21.61
N GLN A 210 15.81 5.19 -22.77
CA GLN A 210 14.50 4.73 -23.19
C GLN A 210 14.52 3.22 -23.36
N MET A 211 13.93 2.49 -22.42
CA MET A 211 13.77 1.04 -22.47
C MET A 211 12.31 0.71 -22.81
N ASN A 212 12.13 -0.20 -23.78
CA ASN A 212 10.79 -0.72 -24.05
C ASN A 212 10.50 -1.86 -23.08
N PRO A 213 9.47 -1.75 -22.22
CA PRO A 213 9.10 -2.82 -21.29
C PRO A 213 8.87 -4.18 -21.97
N LYS A 214 8.39 -4.20 -23.24
CA LYS A 214 8.26 -5.44 -24.02
C LYS A 214 9.58 -6.18 -24.20
N ASN A 215 10.67 -5.47 -24.38
CA ASN A 215 11.99 -6.10 -24.60
C ASN A 215 12.53 -6.77 -23.35
N ILE A 216 12.06 -6.37 -22.17
CA ILE A 216 12.43 -7.00 -20.88
C ILE A 216 11.76 -8.37 -20.78
N ALA A 217 10.49 -8.46 -21.15
CA ALA A 217 9.70 -9.70 -21.09
C ALA A 217 10.07 -10.68 -22.24
N ASN A 218 10.47 -10.16 -23.42
CA ASN A 218 10.76 -10.97 -24.60
C ASN A 218 12.15 -11.62 -24.59
N LYS A 219 13.03 -11.26 -23.67
CA LYS A 219 14.23 -12.06 -23.45
C LYS A 219 13.76 -13.42 -22.98
N LYS A 220 13.82 -14.44 -23.85
CA LYS A 220 13.72 -15.84 -23.44
C LYS A 220 14.88 -16.14 -22.48
N ASN A 221 14.71 -15.71 -21.25
CA ASN A 221 15.60 -16.10 -20.18
C ASN A 221 15.07 -17.45 -19.68
N ASN A 222 15.65 -18.53 -20.18
CA ASN A 222 15.45 -19.87 -19.62
C ASN A 222 16.24 -20.01 -18.29
N GLY A 223 16.51 -18.88 -17.62
CA GLY A 223 17.16 -18.84 -16.33
C GLY A 223 16.25 -19.36 -15.22
N VAL A 224 16.85 -19.81 -14.14
CA VAL A 224 16.11 -20.35 -12.98
C VAL A 224 15.36 -19.24 -12.24
N ASP A 225 15.87 -18.00 -12.30
CA ASP A 225 15.40 -16.88 -11.47
C ASP A 225 14.51 -15.88 -12.23
N ILE A 226 14.49 -15.93 -13.57
CA ILE A 226 13.72 -15.03 -14.43
C ILE A 226 12.87 -15.85 -15.40
N LEU A 227 11.55 -15.71 -15.29
CA LEU A 227 10.59 -16.41 -16.13
C LEU A 227 9.77 -15.39 -16.94
N SER A 228 9.29 -15.77 -18.11
CA SER A 228 8.43 -14.94 -18.95
C SER A 228 7.30 -15.78 -19.54
N PHE A 229 6.06 -15.28 -19.41
CA PHE A 229 4.86 -15.94 -19.89
C PHE A 229 3.94 -14.95 -20.59
N LYS A 230 3.06 -15.44 -21.45
CA LYS A 230 1.86 -14.72 -21.87
C LYS A 230 0.73 -14.98 -20.87
N LEU A 231 -0.16 -14.00 -20.71
CA LEU A 231 -1.23 -14.05 -19.68
C LEU A 231 -2.11 -15.30 -19.80
N ASN A 232 -2.31 -15.83 -21.02
CA ASN A 232 -3.14 -17.00 -21.30
C ASN A 232 -2.36 -18.34 -21.30
N ASP A 233 -1.08 -18.33 -20.97
CA ASP A 233 -0.25 -19.54 -20.99
C ASP A 233 -0.69 -20.56 -19.94
N LYS A 234 -0.81 -21.82 -20.34
CA LYS A 234 -1.06 -22.92 -19.41
C LYS A 234 0.09 -23.09 -18.40
N GLU A 235 1.31 -22.80 -18.82
CA GLU A 235 2.50 -22.85 -17.97
C GLU A 235 2.43 -21.81 -16.85
N LEU A 236 1.98 -20.58 -17.14
CA LEU A 236 1.72 -19.57 -16.12
C LEU A 236 0.68 -20.04 -15.11
N THR A 237 -0.44 -20.62 -15.61
CA THR A 237 -1.49 -21.18 -14.75
C THR A 237 -0.95 -22.29 -13.84
N ASN A 238 -0.12 -23.20 -14.36
CA ASN A 238 0.51 -24.25 -13.59
C ASN A 238 1.53 -23.69 -12.57
N TYR A 239 2.31 -22.67 -12.97
CA TYR A 239 3.23 -22.00 -12.06
C TYR A 239 2.49 -21.36 -10.87
N ILE A 240 1.41 -20.62 -11.13
CA ILE A 240 0.59 -19.95 -10.10
C ILE A 240 -0.03 -20.97 -9.13
N LYS A 241 -0.51 -22.12 -9.62
CA LYS A 241 -1.08 -23.18 -8.77
C LYS A 241 -0.08 -23.69 -7.73
N ASN A 242 1.16 -23.88 -8.15
CA ASN A 242 2.19 -24.57 -7.36
C ASN A 242 3.11 -23.62 -6.58
N ASN A 243 3.05 -22.32 -6.85
CA ASN A 243 3.94 -21.35 -6.24
C ASN A 243 3.18 -20.18 -5.64
N TYR A 244 3.74 -19.60 -4.58
CA TYR A 244 3.28 -18.31 -4.06
C TYR A 244 4.11 -17.21 -4.71
N ALA A 245 3.44 -16.25 -5.32
CA ALA A 245 4.04 -15.05 -5.89
C ALA A 245 3.07 -13.88 -5.74
N VAL A 246 3.61 -12.67 -5.57
CA VAL A 246 2.84 -11.44 -5.48
C VAL A 246 2.99 -10.66 -6.78
N ALA A 247 1.88 -10.30 -7.40
CA ALA A 247 1.90 -9.45 -8.58
C ALA A 247 2.05 -7.97 -8.18
N VAL A 248 3.05 -7.29 -8.74
CA VAL A 248 3.32 -5.87 -8.50
C VAL A 248 2.96 -5.09 -9.75
N CYS A 249 1.91 -4.26 -9.66
CA CYS A 249 1.23 -3.61 -10.78
C CYS A 249 1.31 -2.08 -10.67
N TYR A 250 1.03 -1.39 -11.76
CA TYR A 250 0.83 0.06 -11.76
C TYR A 250 -0.64 0.43 -11.55
N LYS A 251 -1.54 -0.10 -12.40
CA LYS A 251 -2.96 0.28 -12.41
C LYS A 251 -3.79 -0.53 -11.42
N ASN A 252 -4.75 0.13 -10.74
CA ASN A 252 -5.68 -0.56 -9.85
C ASN A 252 -6.55 -1.60 -10.58
N LEU A 253 -6.88 -1.38 -11.86
CA LEU A 253 -7.61 -2.35 -12.66
C LEU A 253 -6.78 -3.62 -12.90
N THR A 254 -5.48 -3.49 -13.16
CA THR A 254 -4.57 -4.63 -13.28
C THR A 254 -4.44 -5.39 -11.95
N VAL A 255 -4.36 -4.65 -10.83
CA VAL A 255 -4.39 -5.26 -9.48
C VAL A 255 -5.67 -6.08 -9.29
N LEU A 256 -6.84 -5.53 -9.64
CA LEU A 256 -8.12 -6.21 -9.52
C LEU A 256 -8.13 -7.49 -10.38
N SER A 257 -7.74 -7.37 -11.64
CA SER A 257 -7.74 -8.46 -12.62
C SER A 257 -6.82 -9.60 -12.21
N LEU A 258 -5.60 -9.28 -11.74
CA LEU A 258 -4.65 -10.30 -11.30
C LEU A 258 -5.03 -10.91 -9.95
N ASN A 259 -5.65 -10.16 -9.04
CA ASN A 259 -6.22 -10.75 -7.82
C ASN A 259 -7.31 -11.77 -8.15
N TRP A 260 -8.18 -11.47 -9.12
CA TRP A 260 -9.20 -12.41 -9.59
C TRP A 260 -8.55 -13.61 -10.29
N PHE A 261 -7.65 -13.39 -11.23
CA PHE A 261 -7.00 -14.45 -12.01
C PHE A 261 -6.21 -15.42 -11.11
N ILE A 262 -5.36 -14.90 -10.23
CA ILE A 262 -4.54 -15.72 -9.33
C ILE A 262 -5.45 -16.45 -8.32
N GLY A 263 -6.44 -15.76 -7.75
CA GLY A 263 -7.36 -16.35 -6.79
C GLY A 263 -8.25 -17.44 -7.40
N SER A 264 -8.81 -17.21 -8.58
CA SER A 264 -9.60 -18.23 -9.32
C SER A 264 -8.74 -19.44 -9.71
N THR A 265 -7.50 -19.20 -10.13
CA THR A 265 -6.53 -20.25 -10.47
C THR A 265 -6.18 -21.13 -9.26
N LYS A 266 -5.91 -20.50 -8.10
CA LYS A 266 -5.56 -21.22 -6.85
C LYS A 266 -6.77 -21.98 -6.26
N SER A 267 -7.94 -21.35 -6.25
CA SER A 267 -9.17 -21.96 -5.73
C SER A 267 -9.79 -23.00 -6.68
N MET A 268 -9.37 -23.04 -7.94
CA MET A 268 -9.96 -23.85 -9.01
C MET A 268 -11.46 -23.61 -9.22
N ARG A 269 -11.98 -22.43 -8.83
CA ARG A 269 -13.38 -22.04 -8.92
C ARG A 269 -13.62 -21.14 -10.13
N LYS A 270 -14.56 -21.49 -11.00
CA LYS A 270 -14.98 -20.66 -12.14
C LYS A 270 -15.77 -19.42 -11.70
N ASP A 271 -16.50 -19.52 -10.59
CA ASP A 271 -17.32 -18.47 -9.98
C ASP A 271 -16.59 -17.74 -8.83
N TYR A 272 -15.26 -17.67 -8.89
CA TYR A 272 -14.44 -17.03 -7.85
C TYR A 272 -14.85 -15.57 -7.65
N ARG A 273 -15.19 -15.22 -6.40
CA ARG A 273 -15.65 -13.88 -6.03
C ARG A 273 -14.60 -13.15 -5.20
N LEU A 274 -14.17 -12.01 -5.68
CA LEU A 274 -13.17 -11.19 -4.96
C LEU A 274 -13.67 -10.71 -3.59
N ASN A 275 -14.98 -10.51 -3.46
CA ASN A 275 -15.60 -10.03 -2.22
C ASN A 275 -15.86 -11.13 -1.19
N GLU A 276 -15.76 -12.40 -1.58
CA GLU A 276 -16.02 -13.54 -0.71
C GLU A 276 -14.68 -14.08 -0.18
N ILE A 277 -14.50 -14.09 1.13
CA ILE A 277 -13.30 -14.65 1.78
C ILE A 277 -13.49 -16.14 1.98
N ASN A 278 -12.47 -16.93 1.61
CA ASN A 278 -12.43 -18.36 1.76
C ASN A 278 -11.15 -18.81 2.47
N GLU A 279 -11.18 -20.01 3.04
CA GLU A 279 -10.00 -20.65 3.61
C GLU A 279 -8.92 -20.81 2.54
N GLY A 280 -7.66 -20.58 2.92
CA GLY A 280 -6.51 -20.56 2.01
C GLY A 280 -6.31 -19.24 1.26
N ASP A 281 -7.21 -18.26 1.40
CA ASP A 281 -7.03 -16.94 0.78
C ASP A 281 -5.87 -16.16 1.41
N SER A 282 -5.12 -15.45 0.58
CA SER A 282 -4.14 -14.46 1.04
C SER A 282 -4.76 -13.06 0.99
N LEU A 283 -4.76 -12.38 2.14
CA LEU A 283 -5.42 -11.10 2.35
C LEU A 283 -4.45 -10.06 2.87
N MET A 284 -4.78 -8.80 2.64
CA MET A 284 -4.03 -7.65 3.13
C MET A 284 -4.97 -6.69 3.87
N PHE A 285 -4.53 -6.20 5.01
CA PHE A 285 -5.24 -5.13 5.72
C PHE A 285 -5.17 -3.82 4.93
N ASP A 286 -6.34 -3.26 4.61
CA ASP A 286 -6.45 -1.97 3.90
C ASP A 286 -6.49 -0.78 4.86
N GLN A 287 -6.76 -1.04 6.14
CA GLN A 287 -6.74 -0.06 7.24
C GLN A 287 -6.17 -0.68 8.51
N PHE A 288 -5.82 0.16 9.50
CA PHE A 288 -5.45 -0.29 10.83
C PHE A 288 -6.61 -1.06 11.47
N TYR A 289 -6.30 -2.20 12.04
CA TYR A 289 -7.21 -3.06 12.80
C TYR A 289 -6.71 -3.22 14.22
N SER A 290 -7.62 -3.14 15.21
CA SER A 290 -7.29 -3.43 16.59
C SER A 290 -8.51 -3.97 17.33
N HIS A 291 -8.37 -5.17 17.88
CA HIS A 291 -9.39 -5.81 18.72
C HIS A 291 -8.74 -6.86 19.64
N ASN A 292 -9.16 -6.91 20.91
CA ASN A 292 -8.73 -7.93 21.91
C ASN A 292 -7.21 -8.16 21.94
N LYS A 293 -6.41 -7.10 22.08
CA LYS A 293 -4.93 -7.12 22.09
C LYS A 293 -4.27 -7.52 20.75
N THR A 294 -5.07 -7.85 19.74
CA THR A 294 -4.59 -8.14 18.38
C THR A 294 -4.65 -6.86 17.56
N SER A 295 -3.55 -6.52 16.88
CA SER A 295 -3.52 -5.36 16.00
C SER A 295 -2.73 -5.65 14.73
N PHE A 296 -3.26 -5.17 13.59
CA PHE A 296 -2.60 -5.24 12.29
C PHE A 296 -2.59 -3.87 11.64
N TYR A 297 -1.49 -3.56 11.01
CA TYR A 297 -1.33 -2.31 10.28
C TYR A 297 -1.71 -2.47 8.80
N THR A 298 -1.96 -1.34 8.15
CA THR A 298 -2.17 -1.28 6.70
C THR A 298 -1.04 -2.00 5.96
N SER A 299 -1.40 -2.81 4.99
CA SER A 299 -0.49 -3.63 4.17
C SER A 299 0.14 -4.85 4.87
N ASN A 300 -0.22 -5.18 6.11
CA ASN A 300 0.08 -6.50 6.65
C ASN A 300 -0.65 -7.57 5.82
N ILE A 301 0.09 -8.58 5.37
CA ILE A 301 -0.44 -9.72 4.61
C ILE A 301 -0.65 -10.89 5.56
N VAL A 302 -1.76 -11.58 5.41
CA VAL A 302 -2.16 -12.73 6.24
C VAL A 302 -2.84 -13.80 5.39
N ASN A 303 -2.76 -15.04 5.85
CA ASN A 303 -3.42 -16.18 5.21
C ASN A 303 -4.62 -16.63 6.05
N VAL A 304 -5.72 -16.95 5.41
CA VAL A 304 -6.95 -17.40 6.06
C VAL A 304 -6.84 -18.89 6.38
N VAL A 305 -6.96 -19.24 7.65
CA VAL A 305 -6.91 -20.63 8.12
C VAL A 305 -8.32 -21.21 8.23
N SER A 306 -9.25 -20.48 8.89
CA SER A 306 -10.63 -20.91 9.04
C SER A 306 -11.58 -19.73 9.18
N ILE A 307 -12.87 -19.95 8.94
CA ILE A 307 -13.90 -18.91 8.97
C ILE A 307 -15.11 -19.41 9.76
N GLU A 308 -15.45 -18.74 10.85
CA GLU A 308 -16.71 -18.89 11.55
C GLU A 308 -17.67 -17.80 11.06
N ARG A 309 -18.84 -18.22 10.54
CA ARG A 309 -19.77 -17.33 9.82
C ARG A 309 -20.99 -17.01 10.68
N ASN A 310 -21.58 -15.82 10.41
CA ASN A 310 -22.88 -15.41 10.94
C ASN A 310 -22.94 -15.26 12.47
N ILE A 311 -21.86 -14.79 13.08
CA ILE A 311 -21.86 -14.45 14.50
C ILE A 311 -22.62 -13.13 14.68
N SER A 312 -23.51 -13.07 15.66
CA SER A 312 -24.33 -11.89 15.91
C SER A 312 -24.04 -11.27 17.26
N GLU A 313 -23.90 -9.96 17.33
CA GLU A 313 -23.78 -9.21 18.57
C GLU A 313 -24.61 -7.90 18.54
N LYS A 314 -24.91 -7.36 19.73
CA LYS A 314 -25.68 -6.14 19.89
C LYS A 314 -24.77 -4.95 20.16
N PHE A 315 -24.73 -3.97 19.26
CA PHE A 315 -24.08 -2.69 19.53
C PHE A 315 -24.96 -1.86 20.46
N LYS A 316 -24.40 -1.48 21.61
CA LYS A 316 -25.11 -0.75 22.66
C LYS A 316 -24.40 0.56 22.99
N ILE A 317 -25.18 1.57 23.33
CA ILE A 317 -24.72 2.81 23.97
C ILE A 317 -25.44 2.95 25.31
N LYS A 318 -24.68 2.98 26.41
CA LYS A 318 -25.21 2.80 27.76
C LYS A 318 -26.08 1.52 27.77
N ASP A 319 -27.30 1.55 28.20
CA ASP A 319 -28.21 0.39 28.26
C ASP A 319 -29.08 0.21 26.99
N SER A 320 -28.98 1.14 26.04
CA SER A 320 -29.82 1.10 24.84
C SER A 320 -29.15 0.31 23.71
N ILE A 321 -29.87 -0.67 23.16
CA ILE A 321 -29.45 -1.41 21.96
C ILE A 321 -29.69 -0.51 20.74
N ILE A 322 -28.60 -0.16 20.05
CA ILE A 322 -28.66 0.63 18.83
C ILE A 322 -28.97 -0.25 17.63
N LYS A 323 -28.28 -1.38 17.54
CA LYS A 323 -28.43 -2.32 16.42
C LYS A 323 -27.84 -3.70 16.74
N THR A 324 -28.40 -4.76 16.12
CA THR A 324 -27.77 -6.08 16.04
C THR A 324 -26.94 -6.14 14.78
N ILE A 325 -25.71 -6.61 14.88
CA ILE A 325 -24.74 -6.71 13.80
C ILE A 325 -24.34 -8.17 13.63
N THR A 326 -24.32 -8.64 12.38
CA THR A 326 -23.84 -9.97 12.03
C THR A 326 -22.48 -9.86 11.33
N TYR A 327 -21.50 -10.64 11.77
CA TYR A 327 -20.15 -10.63 11.25
C TYR A 327 -19.56 -12.06 11.16
N ASN A 328 -18.40 -12.17 10.53
CA ASN A 328 -17.62 -13.41 10.52
C ASN A 328 -16.38 -13.25 11.39
N GLU A 329 -15.98 -14.30 12.10
CA GLU A 329 -14.69 -14.40 12.76
C GLU A 329 -13.76 -15.23 11.87
N ILE A 330 -12.59 -14.70 11.56
CA ILE A 330 -11.63 -15.33 10.67
C ILE A 330 -10.37 -15.63 11.49
N THR A 331 -9.94 -16.87 11.51
CA THR A 331 -8.62 -17.25 12.00
C THR A 331 -7.62 -17.06 10.86
N ILE A 332 -6.59 -16.28 11.11
CA ILE A 332 -5.54 -15.95 10.15
C ILE A 332 -4.18 -16.32 10.71
N THR A 333 -3.18 -16.48 9.83
CA THR A 333 -1.76 -16.51 10.19
C THR A 333 -1.02 -15.41 9.46
N ASP A 334 -0.03 -14.81 10.11
CA ASP A 334 0.89 -13.85 9.53
C ASP A 334 2.12 -14.54 8.87
N GLU A 335 3.13 -13.76 8.52
CA GLU A 335 4.38 -14.26 7.92
C GLU A 335 5.23 -15.12 8.87
N TYR A 336 4.96 -15.08 10.18
CA TYR A 336 5.60 -15.90 11.21
C TYR A 336 4.79 -17.15 11.55
N ASN A 337 3.65 -17.37 10.88
CA ASN A 337 2.64 -18.40 11.17
C ASN A 337 1.98 -18.26 12.57
N ASP A 338 2.03 -17.08 13.16
CA ASP A 338 1.33 -16.79 14.40
C ASP A 338 -0.18 -16.70 14.17
N PRO A 339 -1.01 -17.52 14.83
CA PRO A 339 -2.44 -17.51 14.63
C PRO A 339 -3.07 -16.32 15.36
N ALA A 340 -4.01 -15.67 14.69
CA ALA A 340 -4.82 -14.61 15.26
C ALA A 340 -6.27 -14.68 14.79
N LYS A 341 -7.21 -14.27 15.65
CA LYS A 341 -8.62 -14.16 15.31
C LYS A 341 -8.98 -12.71 15.03
N ILE A 342 -9.65 -12.46 13.90
CA ILE A 342 -10.09 -11.14 13.48
C ILE A 342 -11.57 -11.16 13.13
N ARG A 343 -12.22 -10.01 13.31
CA ARG A 343 -13.63 -9.80 12.99
C ARG A 343 -13.75 -9.17 11.60
N TYR A 344 -14.65 -9.66 10.79
CA TYR A 344 -14.86 -9.19 9.43
C TYR A 344 -16.34 -9.08 9.07
N ILE A 345 -16.72 -7.95 8.49
CA ILE A 345 -18.05 -7.73 7.92
C ILE A 345 -17.91 -7.49 6.43
N HIS A 346 -18.59 -8.31 5.64
CA HIS A 346 -18.66 -8.10 4.19
C HIS A 346 -19.37 -6.77 3.88
N GLY A 347 -18.70 -5.89 3.09
CA GLY A 347 -19.21 -4.54 2.80
C GLY A 347 -19.08 -3.54 3.95
N GLY A 348 -18.49 -3.95 5.10
CA GLY A 348 -18.29 -3.10 6.27
C GLY A 348 -19.59 -2.68 6.96
N LEU A 349 -19.49 -1.77 7.93
CA LEU A 349 -20.63 -1.28 8.72
C LEU A 349 -21.61 -0.38 7.93
N TYR A 350 -21.29 -0.03 6.70
CA TYR A 350 -22.14 0.77 5.80
C TYR A 350 -23.04 -0.09 4.91
N GLY A 351 -22.68 -1.37 4.69
CA GLY A 351 -23.43 -2.30 3.85
C GLY A 351 -24.61 -2.98 4.58
N GLN A 352 -25.37 -3.76 3.83
CA GLN A 352 -26.54 -4.51 4.37
C GLN A 352 -26.14 -5.46 5.50
N ASN A 353 -25.00 -6.14 5.40
CA ASN A 353 -24.49 -7.06 6.42
C ASN A 353 -24.07 -6.35 7.71
N GLY A 354 -23.67 -5.07 7.64
CA GLY A 354 -23.46 -4.22 8.81
C GLY A 354 -24.76 -3.71 9.44
N GLY A 355 -25.91 -4.17 8.97
CA GLY A 355 -27.23 -3.86 9.49
C GLY A 355 -27.57 -2.37 9.46
N GLY A 356 -26.87 -1.56 8.65
CA GLY A 356 -27.07 -0.12 8.59
C GLY A 356 -26.68 0.61 9.89
N LEU A 357 -25.72 0.06 10.67
CA LEU A 357 -25.29 0.65 11.95
C LEU A 357 -24.87 2.11 11.79
N SER A 358 -24.10 2.43 10.73
CA SER A 358 -23.67 3.81 10.47
C SER A 358 -24.84 4.76 10.28
N SER A 359 -25.89 4.34 9.56
CA SER A 359 -27.12 5.14 9.39
C SER A 359 -27.86 5.31 10.71
N SER A 360 -27.92 4.28 11.55
CA SER A 360 -28.54 4.36 12.88
C SER A 360 -27.78 5.31 13.80
N VAL A 361 -26.44 5.25 13.81
CA VAL A 361 -25.58 6.17 14.57
C VAL A 361 -25.71 7.60 14.06
N TYR A 362 -25.75 7.78 12.72
CA TYR A 362 -25.96 9.11 12.13
C TYR A 362 -27.31 9.71 12.52
N GLY A 363 -28.39 8.93 12.48
CA GLY A 363 -29.73 9.37 12.93
C GLY A 363 -29.70 9.85 14.37
N GLN A 364 -29.10 9.09 15.28
CA GLN A 364 -28.97 9.49 16.68
C GLN A 364 -28.14 10.78 16.85
N ARG A 365 -26.98 10.88 16.18
CA ARG A 365 -26.17 12.11 16.20
C ARG A 365 -26.98 13.34 15.79
N LYS A 366 -27.77 13.24 14.72
CA LYS A 366 -28.64 14.32 14.25
C LYS A 366 -29.63 14.74 15.33
N THR A 367 -30.34 13.80 15.94
CA THR A 367 -31.33 14.06 17.02
C THR A 367 -30.69 14.78 18.22
N TYR A 368 -29.55 14.30 18.72
CA TYR A 368 -28.89 14.92 19.87
C TYR A 368 -28.29 16.29 19.55
N LEU A 369 -27.78 16.51 18.31
CA LEU A 369 -27.34 17.83 17.86
C LEU A 369 -28.49 18.82 17.77
N GLU A 370 -29.69 18.40 17.34
CA GLU A 370 -30.89 19.23 17.34
C GLU A 370 -31.34 19.60 18.77
N HIS A 371 -31.23 18.65 19.73
CA HIS A 371 -31.49 18.94 21.14
C HIS A 371 -30.54 20.02 21.69
N ILE A 372 -29.24 19.93 21.37
CA ILE A 372 -28.25 20.95 21.76
C ILE A 372 -28.58 22.31 21.14
N LYS A 373 -28.93 22.37 19.85
CA LYS A 373 -29.32 23.61 19.17
C LYS A 373 -30.55 24.27 19.79
N LYS A 374 -31.49 23.46 20.31
CA LYS A 374 -32.70 23.92 21.00
C LYS A 374 -32.47 24.22 22.49
N GLY A 375 -31.22 24.19 22.98
CA GLY A 375 -30.87 24.47 24.39
C GLY A 375 -31.31 23.41 25.39
N LYS A 376 -31.72 22.21 24.93
CA LYS A 376 -32.18 21.11 25.81
C LYS A 376 -30.98 20.32 26.34
N ASN A 377 -30.85 20.20 27.66
CA ASN A 377 -29.83 19.36 28.37
C ASN A 377 -28.47 19.37 27.68
N VAL A 378 -27.93 20.55 27.39
CA VAL A 378 -26.76 20.73 26.50
C VAL A 378 -25.55 19.96 26.96
N ALA A 379 -25.25 19.94 28.27
CA ALA A 379 -24.07 19.25 28.81
C ALA A 379 -24.21 17.72 28.65
N GLU A 380 -25.35 17.16 29.02
CA GLU A 380 -25.65 15.73 28.96
C GLU A 380 -25.67 15.21 27.51
N ASN A 381 -26.26 15.98 26.58
CA ASN A 381 -26.29 15.64 25.17
C ASN A 381 -24.89 15.70 24.53
N LYS A 382 -24.03 16.64 24.93
CA LYS A 382 -22.63 16.68 24.49
C LYS A 382 -21.82 15.49 24.98
N GLU A 383 -22.02 15.09 26.24
CA GLU A 383 -21.39 13.92 26.81
C GLU A 383 -21.83 12.64 26.09
N TYR A 384 -23.14 12.47 25.87
CA TYR A 384 -23.67 11.34 25.10
C TYR A 384 -23.08 11.27 23.67
N LEU A 385 -23.00 12.39 22.96
CA LEU A 385 -22.41 12.43 21.63
C LEU A 385 -20.93 12.08 21.65
N LYS A 386 -20.20 12.48 22.67
CA LYS A 386 -18.79 12.12 22.83
C LYS A 386 -18.66 10.60 23.04
N ASP A 387 -19.45 10.02 23.93
CA ASP A 387 -19.46 8.56 24.18
C ASP A 387 -19.86 7.78 22.91
N LEU A 388 -20.95 8.18 22.27
CA LEU A 388 -21.41 7.57 21.00
C LEU A 388 -20.32 7.58 19.93
N ASN A 389 -19.65 8.71 19.73
CA ASN A 389 -18.60 8.83 18.72
C ASN A 389 -17.38 7.95 19.06
N THR A 390 -16.94 7.95 20.30
CA THR A 390 -15.80 7.14 20.76
C THR A 390 -16.11 5.66 20.60
N ARG A 391 -17.22 5.18 21.15
CA ARG A 391 -17.61 3.77 21.08
C ARG A 391 -17.86 3.30 19.64
N PHE A 392 -18.48 4.14 18.81
CA PHE A 392 -18.68 3.81 17.41
C PHE A 392 -17.35 3.70 16.64
N SER A 393 -16.41 4.61 16.91
CA SER A 393 -15.07 4.57 16.30
C SER A 393 -14.31 3.30 16.73
N ASP A 394 -14.32 2.98 18.03
CA ASP A 394 -13.65 1.79 18.55
C ASP A 394 -14.29 0.50 18.01
N TYR A 395 -15.62 0.48 17.94
CA TYR A 395 -16.36 -0.63 17.35
C TYR A 395 -16.07 -0.79 15.85
N GLN A 396 -15.98 0.31 15.12
CA GLN A 396 -15.63 0.31 13.69
C GLN A 396 -14.21 -0.23 13.45
N ASN A 397 -13.27 0.15 14.31
CA ASN A 397 -11.89 -0.32 14.23
C ASN A 397 -11.73 -1.80 14.65
N SER A 398 -12.73 -2.37 15.35
CA SER A 398 -12.73 -3.78 15.72
C SER A 398 -13.09 -4.72 14.56
N PHE A 399 -13.43 -4.19 13.38
CA PHE A 399 -13.67 -4.98 12.17
C PHE A 399 -12.58 -4.73 11.13
N ALA A 400 -11.98 -5.81 10.66
CA ALA A 400 -10.94 -5.74 9.66
C ALA A 400 -11.49 -5.28 8.29
N LYS A 401 -10.78 -4.38 7.63
CA LYS A 401 -10.97 -4.09 6.21
C LYS A 401 -9.88 -4.80 5.44
N LEU A 402 -10.30 -5.79 4.67
CA LEU A 402 -9.42 -6.72 3.98
C LEU A 402 -9.57 -6.58 2.47
N LYS A 403 -8.44 -6.75 1.77
CA LYS A 403 -8.35 -6.88 0.31
C LYS A 403 -7.53 -8.12 -0.04
N ARG A 404 -7.72 -8.65 -1.23
CA ARG A 404 -6.84 -9.70 -1.75
C ARG A 404 -5.41 -9.17 -1.87
N SER A 405 -4.44 -10.03 -1.60
CA SER A 405 -3.01 -9.68 -1.60
C SER A 405 -2.20 -10.39 -2.69
N TYR A 406 -2.85 -11.12 -3.59
CA TYR A 406 -2.15 -11.75 -4.73
C TYR A 406 -1.57 -10.73 -5.70
N ALA A 407 -2.18 -9.55 -5.79
CA ALA A 407 -1.70 -8.42 -6.57
C ALA A 407 -1.84 -7.11 -5.79
N ILE A 408 -0.82 -6.27 -5.89
CA ILE A 408 -0.74 -4.95 -5.23
C ILE A 408 -0.12 -3.92 -6.17
N THR A 409 -0.28 -2.64 -5.88
CA THR A 409 0.40 -1.59 -6.66
C THR A 409 1.88 -1.46 -6.28
N CYS A 410 2.71 -0.94 -7.22
CA CYS A 410 4.11 -0.60 -6.96
C CYS A 410 4.28 0.26 -5.71
N HIS A 411 3.41 1.25 -5.52
CA HIS A 411 3.44 2.11 -4.33
C HIS A 411 3.20 1.35 -3.03
N LYS A 412 2.24 0.41 -3.00
CA LYS A 412 1.99 -0.43 -1.82
C LYS A 412 3.08 -1.49 -1.60
N ALA A 413 3.84 -1.82 -2.64
CA ALA A 413 4.96 -2.76 -2.56
C ALA A 413 6.23 -2.13 -1.98
N GLN A 414 6.35 -0.78 -1.95
CA GLN A 414 7.51 -0.10 -1.38
C GLN A 414 7.74 -0.50 0.08
N GLY A 415 9.00 -0.61 0.48
CA GLY A 415 9.40 -1.10 1.81
C GLY A 415 9.16 -2.59 2.06
N SER A 416 8.65 -3.35 1.06
CA SER A 416 8.40 -4.79 1.16
C SER A 416 9.37 -5.60 0.32
N THR A 417 9.51 -6.89 0.67
CA THR A 417 10.29 -7.86 -0.12
C THR A 417 9.47 -9.15 -0.21
N TYR A 418 9.43 -9.76 -1.39
CA TYR A 418 8.70 -11.00 -1.67
C TYR A 418 9.66 -12.01 -2.30
N ASN A 419 9.47 -13.29 -2.02
CA ASN A 419 10.31 -14.33 -2.62
C ASN A 419 10.16 -14.31 -4.14
N ASN A 420 8.93 -14.38 -4.64
CA ASN A 420 8.64 -14.37 -6.06
C ASN A 420 7.72 -13.18 -6.40
N VAL A 421 8.06 -12.45 -7.46
CA VAL A 421 7.31 -11.27 -7.91
C VAL A 421 6.85 -11.48 -9.35
N ILE A 422 5.55 -11.32 -9.59
CA ILE A 422 4.96 -11.27 -10.93
C ILE A 422 4.90 -9.79 -11.37
N ILE A 423 5.37 -9.50 -12.58
CA ILE A 423 5.36 -8.15 -13.16
C ILE A 423 4.59 -8.16 -14.47
N PRO A 424 3.38 -7.57 -14.53
CA PRO A 424 2.61 -7.43 -15.76
C PRO A 424 3.20 -6.27 -16.60
N VAL A 425 4.12 -6.57 -17.51
CA VAL A 425 4.83 -5.54 -18.28
C VAL A 425 3.92 -4.69 -19.16
N TYR A 426 2.79 -5.24 -19.61
CA TYR A 426 1.77 -4.50 -20.38
C TYR A 426 1.12 -3.35 -19.59
N ASP A 427 1.21 -3.37 -18.28
CA ASP A 427 0.63 -2.33 -17.41
C ASP A 427 1.39 -0.99 -17.53
N PHE A 428 2.63 -1.03 -18.00
CA PHE A 428 3.55 0.10 -18.10
C PHE A 428 3.65 0.67 -19.52
N TYR A 429 3.04 0.05 -20.54
CA TYR A 429 3.19 0.45 -21.96
C TYR A 429 2.68 1.86 -22.29
N SER A 430 1.68 2.34 -21.54
CA SER A 430 1.07 3.67 -21.77
C SER A 430 1.77 4.81 -21.04
N LEU A 431 2.86 4.54 -20.33
CA LEU A 431 3.59 5.52 -19.54
C LEU A 431 4.73 6.16 -20.35
N ASP A 432 5.13 7.37 -19.95
CA ASP A 432 6.43 7.89 -20.32
C ASP A 432 7.53 6.93 -19.86
N TYR A 433 8.61 6.83 -20.64
CA TYR A 433 9.65 5.82 -20.36
C TYR A 433 10.33 6.01 -19.00
N LYS A 434 10.43 7.26 -18.48
CA LYS A 434 11.03 7.51 -17.16
C LYS A 434 10.15 7.00 -16.04
N ASP A 435 8.86 7.29 -16.13
CA ASP A 435 7.87 6.81 -15.16
C ASP A 435 7.76 5.27 -15.22
N ALA A 436 7.75 4.70 -16.45
CA ALA A 436 7.74 3.25 -16.63
C ALA A 436 9.00 2.59 -16.04
N ASN A 437 10.18 3.15 -16.30
CA ASN A 437 11.45 2.63 -15.78
C ASN A 437 11.49 2.69 -14.25
N GLN A 438 11.04 3.79 -13.65
CA GLN A 438 11.02 3.96 -12.20
C GLN A 438 10.09 2.96 -11.53
N LEU A 439 8.88 2.78 -12.05
CA LEU A 439 7.91 1.81 -11.55
C LEU A 439 8.40 0.37 -11.72
N LEU A 440 8.97 0.03 -12.89
CA LEU A 440 9.56 -1.29 -13.15
C LEU A 440 10.73 -1.58 -12.21
N TYR A 441 11.61 -0.60 -12.00
CA TYR A 441 12.71 -0.74 -11.04
C TYR A 441 12.19 -1.04 -9.64
N VAL A 442 11.18 -0.31 -9.17
CA VAL A 442 10.55 -0.57 -7.87
C VAL A 442 9.97 -1.97 -7.83
N ALA A 443 9.21 -2.40 -8.87
CA ALA A 443 8.61 -3.73 -8.93
C ALA A 443 9.68 -4.85 -8.89
N MET A 444 10.71 -4.74 -9.72
CA MET A 444 11.80 -5.74 -9.78
C MET A 444 12.59 -5.80 -8.48
N SER A 445 12.87 -4.64 -7.86
CA SER A 445 13.63 -4.58 -6.61
C SER A 445 12.90 -5.20 -5.41
N ARG A 446 11.61 -5.57 -5.57
CA ARG A 446 10.84 -6.30 -4.53
C ARG A 446 11.14 -7.79 -4.50
N ALA A 447 11.67 -8.36 -5.59
CA ALA A 447 11.97 -9.79 -5.68
C ALA A 447 13.24 -10.14 -4.90
N LYS A 448 13.16 -11.27 -4.16
CA LYS A 448 14.31 -11.87 -3.49
C LYS A 448 14.86 -13.05 -4.31
N ASP A 449 13.98 -13.94 -4.76
CA ASP A 449 14.36 -15.20 -5.37
C ASP A 449 14.03 -15.22 -6.88
N LYS A 450 12.83 -14.80 -7.29
CA LYS A 450 12.39 -14.88 -8.70
C LYS A 450 11.58 -13.69 -9.19
N ILE A 451 11.73 -13.37 -10.46
CA ILE A 451 10.84 -12.48 -11.22
C ILE A 451 10.12 -13.26 -12.30
N ILE A 452 8.83 -13.06 -12.42
CA ILE A 452 7.95 -13.62 -13.43
C ILE A 452 7.35 -12.46 -14.23
N PHE A 453 7.85 -12.23 -15.43
CA PHE A 453 7.24 -11.28 -16.33
C PHE A 453 6.03 -11.89 -17.01
N ILE A 454 4.93 -11.14 -17.07
CA ILE A 454 3.75 -11.54 -17.84
C ILE A 454 3.38 -10.43 -18.84
N ASP A 455 3.03 -10.85 -20.06
CA ASP A 455 2.62 -9.95 -21.13
C ASP A 455 1.28 -10.39 -21.73
N LYS A 456 0.58 -9.47 -22.39
CA LYS A 456 -0.62 -9.77 -23.19
C LYS A 456 -0.19 -10.31 -24.55
N GLU A 457 -1.07 -11.07 -25.19
CA GLU A 457 -0.87 -11.46 -26.59
C GLU A 457 -0.87 -10.23 -27.52
N ASP A 458 -0.08 -10.27 -28.59
CA ASP A 458 0.18 -9.12 -29.48
C ASP A 458 -1.03 -8.60 -30.28
N ASN A 459 -2.23 -9.17 -30.09
CA ASN A 459 -3.45 -8.84 -30.84
C ASN A 459 -4.20 -7.59 -30.34
N PHE A 460 -3.69 -6.86 -29.35
CA PHE A 460 -4.27 -5.60 -28.90
C PHE A 460 -3.62 -4.40 -29.61
N ASN A 461 -4.07 -4.10 -30.84
CA ASN A 461 -3.85 -2.81 -31.47
C ASN A 461 -4.65 -1.73 -30.71
N ASP A 462 -3.98 -0.99 -29.84
CA ASP A 462 -4.55 0.04 -28.94
C ASP A 462 -4.73 1.40 -29.69
N ASN A 463 -5.10 1.37 -30.98
CA ASN A 463 -5.37 2.56 -31.78
C ASN A 463 -6.82 3.06 -31.69
N SER A 464 -7.67 2.43 -30.86
CA SER A 464 -9.04 2.91 -30.66
C SER A 464 -9.13 3.89 -29.49
N LYS A 465 -9.77 5.04 -29.71
CA LYS A 465 -10.12 6.02 -28.64
C LYS A 465 -11.02 5.45 -27.53
N ARG A 466 -11.45 4.18 -27.62
CA ARG A 466 -12.35 3.51 -26.69
C ARG A 466 -11.60 2.37 -26.00
N TYR A 467 -11.54 2.40 -24.67
CA TYR A 467 -10.94 1.34 -23.88
C TYR A 467 -11.74 0.03 -24.03
N HIS A 468 -11.08 -1.04 -24.45
CA HIS A 468 -11.65 -2.37 -24.55
C HIS A 468 -11.21 -3.23 -23.37
N PHE A 469 -12.16 -3.60 -22.53
CA PHE A 469 -11.90 -4.50 -21.39
C PHE A 469 -11.60 -5.90 -21.89
N SER A 470 -10.47 -6.48 -21.45
CA SER A 470 -10.16 -7.89 -21.63
C SER A 470 -11.17 -8.75 -20.86
N GLU A 471 -11.28 -10.03 -21.21
CA GLU A 471 -12.19 -10.94 -20.50
C GLU A 471 -11.84 -11.05 -19.00
N PHE A 472 -10.54 -11.08 -18.65
CA PHE A 472 -10.10 -11.04 -17.25
C PHE A 472 -10.56 -9.77 -16.51
N GLU A 473 -10.47 -8.61 -17.14
CA GLU A 473 -10.93 -7.35 -16.56
C GLU A 473 -12.46 -7.38 -16.38
N LYS A 474 -13.20 -7.85 -17.36
CA LYS A 474 -14.67 -8.00 -17.26
C LYS A 474 -15.07 -8.92 -16.11
N GLN A 475 -14.48 -10.12 -16.04
CA GLN A 475 -14.75 -11.08 -14.99
C GLN A 475 -14.37 -10.54 -13.60
N SER A 476 -13.24 -9.87 -13.48
CA SER A 476 -12.82 -9.28 -12.22
C SER A 476 -13.76 -8.17 -11.73
N ILE A 477 -14.21 -7.28 -12.62
CA ILE A 477 -15.19 -6.24 -12.29
C ILE A 477 -16.52 -6.89 -11.93
N CYS A 478 -17.01 -7.83 -12.74
CA CYS A 478 -18.26 -8.53 -12.47
C CYS A 478 -18.26 -9.26 -11.12
N SER A 479 -17.13 -9.85 -10.74
CA SER A 479 -16.96 -10.52 -9.44
C SER A 479 -17.12 -9.58 -8.23
N THR A 480 -16.78 -8.29 -8.38
CA THR A 480 -16.98 -7.29 -7.30
C THR A 480 -18.45 -6.95 -7.08
N TYR A 481 -19.30 -7.25 -8.06
CA TYR A 481 -20.76 -7.13 -8.01
C TYR A 481 -21.46 -8.48 -7.78
N ASN A 482 -20.72 -9.49 -7.28
CA ASN A 482 -21.24 -10.85 -7.04
C ASN A 482 -21.89 -11.48 -8.30
N TYR A 483 -21.35 -11.17 -9.47
CA TYR A 483 -21.88 -11.60 -10.78
C TYR A 483 -23.33 -11.18 -11.02
N LYS A 484 -23.73 -10.01 -10.53
CA LYS A 484 -25.06 -9.45 -10.75
C LYS A 484 -25.00 -8.16 -11.57
N CYS A 485 -26.00 -7.98 -12.42
CA CYS A 485 -26.20 -6.71 -13.11
C CYS A 485 -26.45 -5.59 -12.09
N ASN A 486 -25.70 -4.50 -12.16
CA ASN A 486 -25.83 -3.41 -11.19
C ASN A 486 -27.21 -2.71 -11.22
N ASP A 487 -27.91 -2.73 -12.36
CA ASP A 487 -29.23 -2.12 -12.50
C ASP A 487 -30.37 -3.08 -12.09
N CYS A 488 -30.52 -4.23 -12.75
CA CYS A 488 -31.66 -5.14 -12.53
C CYS A 488 -31.37 -6.35 -11.65
N GLN A 489 -30.15 -6.48 -11.11
CA GLN A 489 -29.72 -7.54 -10.20
C GLN A 489 -29.82 -8.98 -10.76
N VAL A 490 -30.05 -9.15 -12.07
CA VAL A 490 -30.02 -10.47 -12.71
C VAL A 490 -28.64 -11.08 -12.62
N ASP A 491 -28.57 -12.40 -12.43
CA ASP A 491 -27.33 -13.16 -12.40
C ASP A 491 -26.64 -13.13 -13.78
N LEU A 492 -25.33 -12.91 -13.79
CA LEU A 492 -24.48 -12.76 -14.98
C LEU A 492 -23.47 -13.90 -15.18
N VAL A 493 -23.46 -14.94 -14.33
CA VAL A 493 -22.44 -16.03 -14.37
C VAL A 493 -22.41 -16.71 -15.74
N GLU A 494 -23.57 -16.95 -16.34
CA GLU A 494 -23.69 -17.62 -17.66
C GLU A 494 -24.33 -16.71 -18.73
N ARG A 495 -24.32 -15.40 -18.51
CA ARG A 495 -24.96 -14.44 -19.42
C ARG A 495 -23.95 -13.47 -20.00
N GLU A 496 -24.20 -13.06 -21.23
CA GLU A 496 -23.45 -11.95 -21.83
C GLU A 496 -23.73 -10.63 -21.09
N PHE A 497 -22.67 -9.92 -20.76
CA PHE A 497 -22.74 -8.62 -20.13
C PHE A 497 -21.66 -7.67 -20.66
N ASP A 498 -21.86 -6.39 -20.43
CA ASP A 498 -20.89 -5.36 -20.75
C ASP A 498 -20.42 -4.66 -19.47
N ILE A 499 -19.17 -4.17 -19.49
CA ILE A 499 -18.69 -3.23 -18.49
C ILE A 499 -18.95 -1.82 -19.00
N ASP A 500 -19.58 -1.03 -18.16
CA ASP A 500 -19.97 0.34 -18.47
C ASP A 500 -19.54 1.29 -17.36
N HIS A 501 -19.40 2.59 -17.68
CA HIS A 501 -19.06 3.61 -16.69
C HIS A 501 -20.32 4.07 -15.94
N ILE A 502 -20.30 4.06 -14.61
CA ILE A 502 -21.38 4.59 -13.77
C ILE A 502 -21.65 6.04 -14.18
N LYS A 503 -20.63 6.89 -14.16
CA LYS A 503 -20.63 8.24 -14.74
C LYS A 503 -19.90 8.20 -16.08
N PRO A 504 -20.54 8.55 -17.19
CA PRO A 504 -19.90 8.54 -18.51
C PRO A 504 -18.64 9.39 -18.56
N ILE A 505 -17.63 8.93 -19.32
CA ILE A 505 -16.38 9.67 -19.53
C ILE A 505 -16.66 11.05 -20.17
N ALA A 506 -17.60 11.11 -21.12
CA ALA A 506 -18.02 12.36 -21.75
C ALA A 506 -18.60 13.39 -20.76
N ASN A 507 -19.07 12.94 -19.59
CA ASN A 507 -19.64 13.79 -18.55
C ASN A 507 -18.64 13.97 -17.37
N GLY A 508 -17.33 13.78 -17.61
CA GLY A 508 -16.28 13.92 -16.61
C GLY A 508 -16.14 12.72 -15.66
N GLY A 509 -16.64 11.54 -16.05
CA GLY A 509 -16.33 10.29 -15.38
C GLY A 509 -14.86 9.91 -15.58
N LYS A 510 -14.30 9.16 -14.63
CA LYS A 510 -12.91 8.65 -14.70
C LYS A 510 -12.92 7.19 -15.14
N ASN A 511 -11.86 6.77 -15.84
CA ASN A 511 -11.63 5.36 -16.15
C ASN A 511 -10.97 4.66 -14.94
N SER A 512 -11.71 4.57 -13.83
CA SER A 512 -11.26 3.97 -12.57
C SER A 512 -12.23 2.85 -12.15
N VAL A 513 -11.73 1.88 -11.40
CA VAL A 513 -12.51 0.71 -10.93
C VAL A 513 -13.81 1.13 -10.24
N ASP A 514 -13.76 2.19 -9.44
CA ASP A 514 -14.93 2.70 -8.69
C ASP A 514 -16.02 3.30 -9.59
N ASN A 515 -15.69 3.61 -10.85
CA ASN A 515 -16.63 4.14 -11.84
C ASN A 515 -17.07 3.09 -12.87
N LEU A 516 -16.74 1.81 -12.67
CA LEU A 516 -17.10 0.72 -13.59
C LEU A 516 -18.16 -0.18 -12.98
N GLN A 517 -19.10 -0.63 -13.82
CA GLN A 517 -20.20 -1.50 -13.42
C GLN A 517 -20.50 -2.56 -14.49
N PRO A 518 -20.89 -3.79 -14.11
CA PRO A 518 -21.38 -4.79 -15.03
C PRO A 518 -22.87 -4.58 -15.29
N LEU A 519 -23.28 -4.53 -16.53
CA LEU A 519 -24.67 -4.45 -16.97
C LEU A 519 -25.01 -5.58 -17.91
N CYS A 520 -26.18 -6.23 -17.72
CA CYS A 520 -26.70 -7.12 -18.74
C CYS A 520 -26.99 -6.34 -20.04
N LYS A 521 -26.98 -7.00 -21.19
CA LYS A 521 -27.17 -6.36 -22.50
C LYS A 521 -28.44 -5.48 -22.57
N LYS A 522 -29.53 -5.87 -21.88
CA LYS A 522 -30.77 -5.08 -21.82
C LYS A 522 -30.58 -3.77 -21.06
N CYS A 523 -30.00 -3.82 -19.87
CA CYS A 523 -29.78 -2.62 -19.05
C CYS A 523 -28.75 -1.68 -19.67
N HIS A 524 -27.69 -2.22 -20.29
CA HIS A 524 -26.70 -1.42 -21.01
C HIS A 524 -27.33 -0.64 -22.18
N LYS A 525 -28.15 -1.30 -23.03
CA LYS A 525 -28.89 -0.64 -24.11
C LYS A 525 -29.84 0.46 -23.58
N LYS A 526 -30.57 0.19 -22.49
CA LYS A 526 -31.47 1.17 -21.85
C LYS A 526 -30.71 2.40 -21.37
N LYS A 527 -29.58 2.21 -20.69
CA LYS A 527 -28.74 3.30 -20.20
C LYS A 527 -28.18 4.14 -21.35
N THR A 528 -27.63 3.51 -22.39
CA THR A 528 -27.10 4.19 -23.58
C THR A 528 -28.19 5.03 -24.28
N ALA A 529 -29.41 4.51 -24.41
CA ALA A 529 -30.53 5.23 -24.99
C ALA A 529 -30.89 6.47 -24.17
N TYR A 530 -30.97 6.33 -22.84
CA TYR A 530 -31.24 7.44 -21.92
C TYR A 530 -30.16 8.53 -21.98
N GLU A 531 -28.87 8.15 -21.97
CA GLU A 531 -27.76 9.09 -22.08
C GLU A 531 -27.73 9.81 -23.45
N THR A 532 -28.16 9.14 -24.51
CA THR A 532 -28.28 9.76 -25.83
C THR A 532 -29.44 10.75 -25.90
N TYR A 533 -30.53 10.46 -25.20
CA TYR A 533 -31.68 11.37 -25.09
C TYR A 533 -31.34 12.65 -24.33
N LEU A 534 -30.55 12.55 -23.24
CA LEU A 534 -30.13 13.71 -22.44
C LEU A 534 -29.12 14.63 -23.15
N LYS A 535 -28.54 14.19 -24.28
CA LYS A 535 -27.59 14.97 -25.09
C LYS A 535 -28.27 15.73 -26.24
N LYS A 536 -29.53 15.44 -26.53
CA LYS A 536 -30.40 16.18 -27.47
C LYS A 536 -31.17 17.28 -26.74
#